data_90e5d5dc628dfe3e675efd4223c738a8
#
_entry.id   90e5d5dc628dfe3e675efd4223c738a8
#
_cell.length_a   1.000
_cell.length_b   1.000
_cell.length_c   1.000
_cell.angle_alpha   90.00
_cell.angle_beta   90.00
_cell.angle_gamma   90.00
#
_symmetry.space_group_name_H-M   'P 1'
#
loop_
_entity.id
_entity.type
_entity.pdbx_description
1 polymer ?
#
loop_
_entity_poly.entity_id
_entity_poly.type
_entity_poly.pdbx_seq_one_letter_code
_entity_poly.pdbx_strand_id
1 'polypeptide(L)'
;KMTFWKKEIESTNYLYNAMKATNMEEFQDAIKLAPMSFNYIVIDRDGNIGYWHGGLHQDRSDGIHPYLPHKGDGSEEWGGFIDFEDLPQGDNSSIGYFANYNNKPVAWWNNGDLGPWINGVSLCDRNNLITDYIASHNLMSLDDVKNIPYAINDHGTYQYALELSESEIIDYNINPPGQ
;
A
#
# COMPACT_ATOMS: atom_id res chain seq x y z
N LYS A 1 5.94 19.99 -1.82
CA LYS A 1 4.66 20.12 -1.12
C LYS A 1 4.33 18.78 -0.50
N MET A 2 3.80 18.74 0.72
CA MET A 2 3.43 17.52 1.45
C MET A 2 1.94 17.57 1.76
N THR A 3 1.23 16.44 1.62
CA THR A 3 -0.21 16.35 1.87
C THR A 3 -0.57 16.62 3.34
N PHE A 4 0.26 16.14 4.26
CA PHE A 4 0.03 16.28 5.72
C PHE A 4 0.78 17.45 6.36
N TRP A 5 1.24 18.45 5.60
CA TRP A 5 1.90 19.64 6.13
C TRP A 5 1.01 20.38 7.14
N LYS A 6 1.54 20.61 8.33
CA LYS A 6 0.84 21.19 9.49
C LYS A 6 -0.29 20.32 10.07
N LYS A 7 -0.31 19.03 9.74
CA LYS A 7 -1.27 18.03 10.25
C LYS A 7 -0.59 16.89 11.01
N GLU A 8 0.69 17.04 11.34
CA GLU A 8 1.50 16.00 11.96
C GLU A 8 0.96 15.61 13.34
N ILE A 9 0.45 16.57 14.11
CA ILE A 9 -0.14 16.31 15.43
C ILE A 9 -1.48 15.56 15.31
N GLU A 10 -2.24 15.82 14.26
CA GLU A 10 -3.50 15.11 13.99
C GLU A 10 -3.27 13.60 13.81
N SER A 11 -2.07 13.21 13.38
CA SER A 11 -1.69 11.79 13.27
C SER A 11 -1.78 11.04 14.60
N THR A 12 -1.53 11.69 15.72
CA THR A 12 -1.68 11.06 17.04
C THR A 12 -3.15 10.85 17.39
N ASN A 13 -4.02 11.80 17.03
CA ASN A 13 -5.43 11.76 17.37
C ASN A 13 -6.16 10.60 16.64
N TYR A 14 -5.91 10.42 15.33
CA TYR A 14 -6.58 9.34 14.61
C TYR A 14 -6.11 7.97 15.09
N LEU A 15 -4.82 7.79 15.34
CA LEU A 15 -4.28 6.55 15.91
C LEU A 15 -4.91 6.24 17.26
N TYR A 16 -5.02 7.24 18.14
CA TYR A 16 -5.67 7.06 19.43
C TYR A 16 -7.14 6.64 19.30
N ASN A 17 -7.88 7.25 18.37
CA ASN A 17 -9.27 6.89 18.11
C ASN A 17 -9.37 5.49 17.48
N ALA A 18 -8.49 5.14 16.54
CA ALA A 18 -8.44 3.81 15.95
C ALA A 18 -8.16 2.72 16.99
N MET A 19 -7.28 2.99 17.97
CA MET A 19 -7.01 2.06 19.08
C MET A 19 -8.21 1.88 20.04
N LYS A 20 -9.15 2.82 20.08
CA LYS A 20 -10.36 2.74 20.89
C LYS A 20 -11.54 2.11 20.16
N ALA A 21 -11.47 1.98 18.86
CA ALA A 21 -12.52 1.42 18.05
C ALA A 21 -12.88 0.01 18.53
N THR A 22 -14.17 -0.27 18.65
CA THR A 22 -14.71 -1.56 19.10
C THR A 22 -15.33 -2.37 17.97
N ASN A 23 -15.47 -1.75 16.80
CA ASN A 23 -15.99 -2.35 15.57
C ASN A 23 -15.37 -1.69 14.35
N MET A 24 -15.66 -2.23 13.16
CA MET A 24 -15.09 -1.75 11.90
C MET A 24 -15.51 -0.33 11.53
N GLU A 25 -16.75 0.06 11.82
CA GLU A 25 -17.27 1.39 11.52
C GLU A 25 -16.52 2.47 12.31
N GLU A 26 -16.38 2.26 13.63
CA GLU A 26 -15.59 3.17 14.49
C GLU A 26 -14.12 3.25 14.06
N PHE A 27 -13.55 2.13 13.62
CA PHE A 27 -12.19 2.11 13.10
C PHE A 27 -12.09 2.91 11.79
N GLN A 28 -13.01 2.70 10.85
CA GLN A 28 -13.07 3.44 9.60
C GLN A 28 -13.23 4.94 9.83
N ASP A 29 -14.12 5.34 10.74
CA ASP A 29 -14.31 6.75 11.09
C ASP A 29 -13.04 7.39 11.67
N ALA A 30 -12.27 6.64 12.44
CA ALA A 30 -11.00 7.10 12.95
C ALA A 30 -9.96 7.30 11.83
N ILE A 31 -9.82 6.35 10.92
CA ILE A 31 -8.82 6.41 9.84
C ILE A 31 -9.18 7.40 8.73
N LYS A 32 -10.46 7.79 8.57
CA LYS A 32 -10.85 8.93 7.72
C LYS A 32 -10.10 10.21 8.07
N LEU A 33 -9.69 10.36 9.32
CA LEU A 33 -8.97 11.51 9.82
C LEU A 33 -7.44 11.37 9.67
N ALA A 34 -6.95 10.26 9.15
CA ALA A 34 -5.52 10.03 8.99
C ALA A 34 -4.92 11.00 7.97
N PRO A 35 -3.92 11.80 8.33
CA PRO A 35 -3.27 12.69 7.37
C PRO A 35 -2.18 12.00 6.54
N MET A 36 -1.61 10.90 7.05
CA MET A 36 -0.55 10.14 6.40
C MET A 36 -1.12 8.93 5.67
N SER A 37 -0.56 8.64 4.49
CA SER A 37 -0.96 7.50 3.67
C SER A 37 -0.45 6.19 4.25
N PHE A 38 -1.38 5.28 4.55
CA PHE A 38 -1.11 3.91 4.98
C PHE A 38 -2.16 2.94 4.43
N ASN A 39 -1.76 1.68 4.35
CA ASN A 39 -2.68 0.56 4.14
C ASN A 39 -3.11 0.03 5.51
N TYR A 40 -4.39 0.09 5.79
CA TYR A 40 -4.99 -0.39 7.04
C TYR A 40 -5.68 -1.71 6.78
N ILE A 41 -5.37 -2.72 7.58
CA ILE A 41 -6.07 -4.01 7.58
C ILE A 41 -6.57 -4.24 8.99
N VAL A 42 -7.83 -4.58 9.14
CA VAL A 42 -8.47 -4.85 10.42
C VAL A 42 -9.29 -6.13 10.37
N ILE A 43 -9.37 -6.79 11.50
CA ILE A 43 -10.31 -7.85 11.80
C ILE A 43 -11.01 -7.52 13.11
N ASP A 44 -12.33 -7.65 13.16
CA ASP A 44 -13.10 -7.52 14.39
C ASP A 44 -13.38 -8.88 15.06
N ARG A 45 -13.98 -8.82 16.26
CA ARG A 45 -14.33 -10.02 17.01
C ARG A 45 -15.44 -10.87 16.38
N ASP A 46 -16.23 -10.27 15.49
CA ASP A 46 -17.33 -10.93 14.79
C ASP A 46 -16.84 -11.62 13.50
N GLY A 47 -15.53 -11.51 13.20
CA GLY A 47 -14.87 -12.13 12.06
C GLY A 47 -14.95 -11.31 10.78
N ASN A 48 -15.39 -10.06 10.85
CA ASN A 48 -15.33 -9.17 9.71
C ASN A 48 -13.89 -8.74 9.46
N ILE A 49 -13.52 -8.65 8.19
CA ILE A 49 -12.22 -8.17 7.74
C ILE A 49 -12.39 -6.93 6.88
N GLY A 50 -11.50 -5.95 7.02
CA GLY A 50 -11.55 -4.72 6.25
C GLY A 50 -10.19 -4.24 5.79
N TYR A 51 -10.18 -3.53 4.67
CA TYR A 51 -9.00 -2.90 4.08
C TYR A 51 -9.33 -1.49 3.63
N TRP A 52 -8.46 -0.53 3.98
CA TRP A 52 -8.54 0.86 3.54
C TRP A 52 -7.17 1.40 3.20
N HIS A 53 -7.07 2.06 2.05
CA HIS A 53 -5.93 2.88 1.70
C HIS A 53 -6.18 4.31 2.20
N GLY A 54 -5.91 4.56 3.49
CA GLY A 54 -6.22 5.83 4.13
C GLY A 54 -5.12 6.87 3.96
N GLY A 55 -5.43 8.12 4.29
CA GLY A 55 -4.54 9.25 4.23
C GLY A 55 -5.04 10.36 3.30
N LEU A 56 -4.36 11.49 3.30
CA LEU A 56 -4.65 12.59 2.40
C LEU A 56 -3.96 12.35 1.06
N HIS A 57 -4.73 12.01 0.05
CA HIS A 57 -4.26 11.79 -1.31
C HIS A 57 -4.64 12.98 -2.19
N GLN A 58 -3.64 13.54 -2.85
CA GLN A 58 -3.84 14.71 -3.70
C GLN A 58 -4.69 14.40 -4.94
N ASP A 59 -5.68 15.23 -5.19
CA ASP A 59 -6.41 15.27 -6.45
C ASP A 59 -5.55 16.00 -7.50
N ARG A 60 -5.08 15.26 -8.50
CA ARG A 60 -4.22 15.76 -9.57
C ARG A 60 -5.03 16.02 -10.83
N SER A 61 -4.72 17.10 -11.51
CA SER A 61 -5.30 17.34 -12.83
C SER A 61 -4.92 16.25 -13.84
N ASP A 62 -5.79 15.99 -14.78
CA ASP A 62 -5.56 15.03 -15.86
C ASP A 62 -4.26 15.31 -16.60
N GLY A 63 -3.53 14.24 -16.92
CA GLY A 63 -2.27 14.31 -17.66
C GLY A 63 -1.04 14.64 -16.81
N ILE A 64 -1.19 14.91 -15.51
CA ILE A 64 -0.06 15.12 -14.62
C ILE A 64 0.48 13.77 -14.16
N HIS A 65 1.73 13.48 -14.52
CA HIS A 65 2.37 12.21 -14.17
C HIS A 65 2.84 12.24 -12.72
N PRO A 66 2.36 11.34 -11.84
CA PRO A 66 2.55 11.43 -10.39
C PRO A 66 3.99 11.23 -9.91
N TYR A 67 4.87 10.66 -10.75
CA TYR A 67 6.25 10.31 -10.39
C TYR A 67 7.31 11.21 -11.06
N LEU A 68 6.90 12.14 -11.90
CA LEU A 68 7.83 13.07 -12.56
C LEU A 68 7.89 14.41 -11.82
N PRO A 69 8.99 15.16 -11.94
CA PRO A 69 9.05 16.53 -11.44
C PRO A 69 7.97 17.40 -12.05
N HIS A 70 7.33 18.22 -11.23
CA HIS A 70 6.25 19.12 -11.63
C HIS A 70 6.77 20.54 -11.81
N LYS A 71 6.08 21.31 -12.66
CA LYS A 71 6.37 22.73 -12.84
C LYS A 71 6.06 23.51 -11.57
N GLY A 72 6.94 24.44 -11.20
CA GLY A 72 6.76 25.28 -10.03
C GLY A 72 6.04 26.60 -10.32
N ASP A 73 5.41 26.75 -11.47
CA ASP A 73 4.71 27.97 -11.91
C ASP A 73 3.23 27.99 -11.52
N GLY A 74 2.76 26.98 -10.83
CA GLY A 74 1.37 26.84 -10.37
C GLY A 74 0.44 26.12 -11.36
N SER A 75 0.90 25.77 -12.57
CA SER A 75 0.06 25.10 -13.57
C SER A 75 -0.20 23.62 -13.27
N GLU A 76 0.57 23.02 -12.38
CA GLU A 76 0.48 21.60 -12.00
C GLU A 76 0.18 21.44 -10.49
N GLU A 77 -0.52 22.40 -9.90
CA GLU A 77 -0.96 22.31 -8.52
C GLU A 77 -2.10 21.31 -8.35
N TRP A 78 -2.27 20.80 -7.13
CA TRP A 78 -3.37 19.93 -6.77
C TRP A 78 -4.69 20.70 -6.72
N GLY A 79 -5.77 20.10 -7.22
CA GLY A 79 -7.12 20.63 -7.12
C GLY A 79 -7.71 20.54 -5.72
N GLY A 80 -7.17 19.63 -4.90
CA GLY A 80 -7.62 19.34 -3.56
C GLY A 80 -7.11 17.99 -3.09
N PHE A 81 -7.97 17.27 -2.37
CA PHE A 81 -7.75 15.89 -1.95
C PHE A 81 -8.88 15.01 -2.46
N ILE A 82 -8.55 13.77 -2.78
CA ILE A 82 -9.53 12.74 -3.12
C ILE A 82 -10.35 12.41 -1.87
N ASP A 83 -11.67 12.32 -2.02
CA ASP A 83 -12.56 11.96 -0.93
C ASP A 83 -12.25 10.54 -0.43
N PHE A 84 -12.35 10.32 0.88
CA PHE A 84 -12.00 9.04 1.49
C PHE A 84 -12.79 7.87 0.88
N GLU A 85 -14.03 8.10 0.53
CA GLU A 85 -14.94 7.13 -0.07
C GLU A 85 -14.49 6.68 -1.47
N ASP A 86 -13.70 7.50 -2.17
CA ASP A 86 -13.15 7.20 -3.49
C ASP A 86 -11.77 6.53 -3.44
N LEU A 87 -11.20 6.39 -2.23
CA LEU A 87 -9.93 5.68 -2.05
C LEU A 87 -10.12 4.16 -2.15
N PRO A 88 -9.06 3.42 -2.52
CA PRO A 88 -9.11 1.96 -2.51
C PRO A 88 -9.49 1.41 -1.15
N GLN A 89 -10.60 0.70 -1.07
CA GLN A 89 -11.13 0.11 0.15
C GLN A 89 -12.01 -1.09 -0.14
N GLY A 90 -12.25 -1.91 0.89
CA GLY A 90 -13.17 -3.04 0.81
C GLY A 90 -13.29 -3.76 2.14
N ASP A 91 -14.39 -4.45 2.30
CA ASP A 91 -14.66 -5.29 3.45
C ASP A 91 -15.07 -6.70 3.04
N ASN A 92 -14.96 -7.64 3.95
CA ASN A 92 -15.43 -9.01 3.83
C ASN A 92 -15.15 -9.64 2.46
N SER A 93 -13.89 -9.52 2.01
CA SER A 93 -13.44 -10.05 0.73
C SER A 93 -13.90 -11.48 0.50
N SER A 94 -14.42 -11.78 -0.68
CA SER A 94 -14.88 -13.13 -1.05
C SER A 94 -13.77 -14.19 -1.08
N ILE A 95 -12.50 -13.77 -1.14
CA ILE A 95 -11.35 -14.67 -1.03
C ILE A 95 -10.94 -14.92 0.43
N GLY A 96 -11.59 -14.25 1.41
CA GLY A 96 -11.42 -14.50 2.84
C GLY A 96 -10.21 -13.86 3.50
N TYR A 97 -9.46 -13.01 2.82
CA TYR A 97 -8.34 -12.30 3.40
C TYR A 97 -8.02 -10.99 2.68
N PHE A 98 -7.23 -10.16 3.34
CA PHE A 98 -6.47 -9.06 2.74
C PHE A 98 -4.99 -9.23 3.06
N ALA A 99 -4.13 -8.91 2.11
CA ALA A 99 -2.69 -8.95 2.29
C ALA A 99 -2.05 -7.68 1.73
N ASN A 100 -1.06 -7.17 2.44
CA ASN A 100 -0.29 -6.02 1.99
C ASN A 100 1.15 -6.09 2.51
N TYR A 101 2.10 -5.73 1.68
CA TYR A 101 3.49 -5.51 2.05
C TYR A 101 4.06 -4.29 1.32
N ASN A 102 3.49 -3.11 1.60
CA ASN A 102 3.80 -1.84 0.95
C ASN A 102 3.57 -1.85 -0.57
N ASN A 103 2.76 -2.77 -1.05
CA ASN A 103 2.39 -2.84 -2.44
C ASN A 103 1.26 -1.86 -2.76
N LYS A 104 1.07 -1.65 -4.04
CA LYS A 104 -0.03 -0.89 -4.61
C LYS A 104 -1.37 -1.48 -4.14
N PRO A 105 -2.32 -0.66 -3.65
CA PRO A 105 -3.57 -1.18 -3.08
C PRO A 105 -4.43 -1.93 -4.10
N VAL A 106 -4.54 -1.38 -5.32
CA VAL A 106 -5.27 -1.96 -6.44
C VAL A 106 -4.58 -1.60 -7.76
N ALA A 107 -4.83 -2.37 -8.81
CA ALA A 107 -4.14 -2.23 -10.09
C ALA A 107 -4.28 -0.84 -10.73
N TRP A 108 -5.45 -0.22 -10.60
CA TRP A 108 -5.75 1.10 -11.18
C TRP A 108 -5.25 2.29 -10.36
N TRP A 109 -4.88 2.11 -9.09
CA TRP A 109 -4.39 3.20 -8.25
C TRP A 109 -3.02 3.69 -8.71
N ASN A 110 -2.88 4.96 -9.00
CA ASN A 110 -1.64 5.56 -9.51
C ASN A 110 -1.55 7.03 -9.12
N ASN A 111 -1.35 7.32 -7.84
CA ASN A 111 -1.33 8.68 -7.31
C ASN A 111 0.05 9.15 -6.79
N GLY A 112 1.11 8.39 -7.01
CA GLY A 112 2.47 8.77 -6.64
C GLY A 112 2.82 8.62 -5.16
N ASP A 113 1.94 8.08 -4.36
CA ASP A 113 2.09 7.89 -2.92
C ASP A 113 2.95 6.67 -2.56
N LEU A 114 3.13 5.75 -3.49
CA LEU A 114 3.89 4.51 -3.29
C LEU A 114 5.34 4.57 -3.79
N GLY A 115 5.80 5.74 -4.21
CA GLY A 115 7.16 5.94 -4.72
C GLY A 115 7.46 5.29 -6.09
N PRO A 116 8.61 5.61 -6.69
CA PRO A 116 8.98 5.18 -8.04
C PRO A 116 9.33 3.69 -8.17
N TRP A 117 9.32 2.94 -7.10
CA TRP A 117 9.57 1.49 -7.05
C TRP A 117 8.54 0.65 -7.79
N ILE A 118 7.61 1.30 -8.44
CA ILE A 118 6.46 0.72 -9.14
C ILE A 118 6.84 0.06 -10.46
N ASN A 119 8.05 0.26 -10.94
CA ASN A 119 8.54 -0.48 -12.11
C ASN A 119 8.90 -1.95 -11.77
N GLY A 120 8.30 -2.46 -10.72
CA GLY A 120 7.97 -3.88 -10.68
C GLY A 120 9.02 -4.81 -10.11
N VAL A 121 10.10 -4.36 -9.49
CA VAL A 121 11.12 -5.35 -9.15
C VAL A 121 11.17 -5.75 -7.68
N SER A 122 10.65 -5.04 -6.71
CA SER A 122 10.86 -5.54 -5.34
C SER A 122 9.70 -5.50 -4.36
N LEU A 123 8.73 -4.63 -4.54
CA LEU A 123 7.66 -4.53 -3.53
C LEU A 123 6.51 -5.51 -3.79
N CYS A 124 6.26 -5.85 -5.06
CA CYS A 124 5.21 -6.82 -5.41
C CYS A 124 5.58 -8.23 -4.98
N ASP A 125 6.85 -8.59 -5.04
CA ASP A 125 7.32 -9.95 -4.77
C ASP A 125 7.01 -10.40 -3.35
N ARG A 126 7.22 -9.54 -2.36
CA ARG A 126 6.91 -9.85 -0.96
C ARG A 126 5.42 -10.09 -0.73
N ASN A 127 4.56 -9.32 -1.39
CA ASN A 127 3.13 -9.54 -1.29
C ASN A 127 2.70 -10.83 -2.01
N ASN A 128 3.31 -11.14 -3.15
CA ASN A 128 3.06 -12.40 -3.86
C ASN A 128 3.42 -13.60 -2.98
N LEU A 129 4.57 -13.57 -2.30
CA LEU A 129 4.96 -14.64 -1.37
C LEU A 129 3.94 -14.81 -0.23
N ILE A 130 3.39 -13.71 0.31
CA ILE A 130 2.32 -13.78 1.32
C ILE A 130 1.08 -14.45 0.73
N THR A 131 0.63 -13.98 -0.43
CA THR A 131 -0.59 -14.46 -1.06
C THR A 131 -0.46 -15.91 -1.50
N ASP A 132 0.68 -16.32 -2.03
CA ASP A 132 0.97 -17.70 -2.42
C ASP A 132 1.00 -18.63 -1.20
N TYR A 133 1.62 -18.17 -0.09
CA TYR A 133 1.61 -18.92 1.16
C TYR A 133 0.18 -19.11 1.67
N ILE A 134 -0.63 -18.05 1.71
CA ILE A 134 -2.03 -18.14 2.13
C ILE A 134 -2.82 -19.08 1.19
N ALA A 135 -2.65 -18.92 -0.11
CA ALA A 135 -3.36 -19.72 -1.12
C ALA A 135 -2.99 -21.21 -1.08
N SER A 136 -1.81 -21.57 -0.55
CA SER A 136 -1.40 -22.96 -0.36
C SER A 136 -2.13 -23.68 0.79
N HIS A 137 -2.91 -22.95 1.60
CA HIS A 137 -3.65 -23.47 2.74
C HIS A 137 -5.17 -23.33 2.52
N ASN A 138 -5.92 -24.39 2.69
CA ASN A 138 -7.40 -24.32 2.64
C ASN A 138 -7.98 -23.58 3.86
N LEU A 139 -7.37 -23.77 5.02
CA LEU A 139 -7.66 -23.10 6.28
C LEU A 139 -6.33 -22.83 6.97
N MET A 140 -6.18 -21.66 7.52
CA MET A 140 -4.98 -21.27 8.25
C MET A 140 -5.22 -21.29 9.75
N SER A 141 -4.33 -21.93 10.48
CA SER A 141 -4.21 -21.81 11.92
C SER A 141 -3.48 -20.53 12.32
N LEU A 142 -3.54 -20.16 13.59
CA LEU A 142 -2.74 -19.05 14.11
C LEU A 142 -1.22 -19.27 13.91
N ASP A 143 -0.78 -20.51 13.98
CA ASP A 143 0.64 -20.85 13.79
C ASP A 143 1.05 -20.73 12.32
N ASP A 144 0.17 -21.05 11.38
CA ASP A 144 0.41 -20.77 9.95
C ASP A 144 0.58 -19.28 9.69
N VAL A 145 -0.29 -18.44 10.29
CA VAL A 145 -0.18 -16.97 10.17
C VAL A 145 1.14 -16.46 10.77
N LYS A 146 1.57 -16.98 11.93
CA LYS A 146 2.86 -16.63 12.55
C LYS A 146 4.06 -17.05 11.72
N ASN A 147 3.91 -18.09 10.89
CA ASN A 147 4.99 -18.58 10.04
C ASN A 147 5.16 -17.79 8.74
N ILE A 148 4.17 -16.99 8.33
CA ILE A 148 4.27 -16.15 7.13
C ILE A 148 5.56 -15.32 7.08
N PRO A 149 5.95 -14.56 8.14
CA PRO A 149 7.18 -13.77 8.09
C PRO A 149 8.45 -14.61 7.89
N TYR A 150 8.49 -15.80 8.46
CA TYR A 150 9.63 -16.72 8.29
C TYR A 150 9.69 -17.27 6.88
N ALA A 151 8.57 -17.72 6.34
CA ALA A 151 8.48 -18.22 4.97
C ALA A 151 8.90 -17.16 3.95
N ILE A 152 8.47 -15.91 4.13
CA ILE A 152 8.87 -14.79 3.26
C ILE A 152 10.37 -14.50 3.41
N ASN A 153 10.90 -14.54 4.62
CA ASN A 153 12.32 -14.27 4.85
C ASN A 153 13.22 -15.33 4.22
N ASP A 154 12.80 -16.59 4.25
CA ASP A 154 13.54 -17.71 3.64
C ASP A 154 13.54 -17.64 2.10
N HIS A 155 12.47 -17.11 1.50
CA HIS A 155 12.35 -16.90 0.05
C HIS A 155 12.72 -15.49 -0.39
N GLY A 156 13.25 -14.67 0.50
CA GLY A 156 13.38 -13.23 0.40
C GLY A 156 13.78 -12.69 -0.97
N THR A 157 13.46 -11.44 -1.22
CA THR A 157 13.79 -10.61 -2.39
C THR A 157 15.21 -10.77 -2.96
N TYR A 158 16.11 -11.34 -2.18
CA TYR A 158 17.46 -11.73 -2.61
C TYR A 158 17.47 -12.84 -3.68
N GLN A 159 16.49 -13.71 -3.70
CA GLN A 159 16.46 -14.82 -4.65
C GLN A 159 16.17 -14.33 -6.07
N TYR A 160 15.28 -13.36 -6.23
CA TYR A 160 15.01 -12.73 -7.52
C TYR A 160 16.18 -11.88 -8.01
N ALA A 161 16.89 -11.21 -7.12
CA ALA A 161 18.09 -10.44 -7.47
C ALA A 161 19.29 -11.35 -7.85
N LEU A 162 19.32 -12.58 -7.34
CA LEU A 162 20.36 -13.57 -7.67
C LEU A 162 20.05 -14.36 -8.95
N GLU A 163 18.80 -14.37 -9.41
CA GLU A 163 18.41 -15.02 -10.68
C GLU A 163 18.69 -14.13 -11.90
N LEU A 164 18.91 -12.82 -11.71
CA LEU A 164 19.42 -11.98 -12.80
C LEU A 164 20.86 -12.36 -13.08
N SER A 165 21.16 -12.76 -14.32
CA SER A 165 22.54 -12.96 -14.75
C SER A 165 23.32 -11.67 -14.66
N GLU A 166 24.64 -11.74 -14.46
CA GLU A 166 25.49 -10.53 -14.44
C GLU A 166 25.33 -9.70 -15.71
N SER A 167 25.06 -10.33 -16.85
CA SER A 167 24.80 -9.65 -18.12
C SER A 167 23.49 -8.85 -18.11
N GLU A 168 22.43 -9.36 -17.47
CA GLU A 168 21.15 -8.67 -17.34
C GLU A 168 21.23 -7.48 -16.39
N ILE A 169 22.01 -7.60 -15.31
CA ILE A 169 22.27 -6.49 -14.38
C ILE A 169 23.07 -5.38 -15.09
N ILE A 170 24.06 -5.74 -15.88
CA ILE A 170 24.88 -4.79 -16.66
C ILE A 170 24.01 -4.13 -17.72
N ASP A 171 23.19 -4.87 -18.45
CA ASP A 171 22.33 -4.33 -19.51
C ASP A 171 21.26 -3.39 -18.94
N TYR A 172 20.66 -3.71 -17.79
CA TYR A 172 19.74 -2.84 -17.08
C TYR A 172 20.38 -1.53 -16.61
N ASN A 173 21.61 -1.58 -16.13
CA ASN A 173 22.33 -0.39 -15.65
C ASN A 173 22.87 0.50 -16.79
N ILE A 174 23.14 -0.08 -17.96
CA ILE A 174 23.67 0.66 -19.14
C ILE A 174 22.53 1.13 -20.05
N ASN A 175 21.47 0.33 -20.18
CA ASN A 175 20.31 0.60 -21.04
C ASN A 175 19.01 0.47 -20.25
N PRO A 176 18.69 1.39 -19.32
CA PRO A 176 17.45 1.32 -18.60
C PRO A 176 16.26 1.41 -19.56
N PRO A 177 15.23 0.55 -19.41
CA PRO A 177 14.07 0.54 -20.28
C PRO A 177 13.36 1.90 -20.23
N GLY A 178 13.21 2.55 -21.38
CA GLY A 178 12.44 3.79 -21.52
C GLY A 178 13.25 5.08 -21.69
N GLN A 179 14.55 4.99 -22.01
CA GLN A 179 15.30 6.14 -22.55
C GLN A 179 15.34 6.12 -24.07
#